data_d14dc5fdb44d64a79e64bdf126e54f39
#
_entry.id   d14dc5fdb44d64a79e64bdf126e54f39
#
_cell.length_a   1.000
_cell.length_b   1.000
_cell.length_c   1.000
_cell.angle_alpha   90.00
_cell.angle_beta   90.00
_cell.angle_gamma   90.00
#
_symmetry.space_group_name_H-M   'P 1'
#
loop_
_entity.id
_entity.type
_entity.pdbx_description
1 polymer ?
#
loop_
_entity_poly.entity_id
_entity_poly.type
_entity_poly.pdbx_seq_one_letter_code
_entity_poly.pdbx_strand_id
1 'polypeptide(L)'
;MLSVGSPFYFVALYPNHKTIHYIITQYNNIQFSRYEEGDFYTWHLDQDVKSMISSDQEVRKLSFSLQLSKDEDYVGGNLEFTDVDNETFIAPRDRGCLIIFDSRTIHRVSPVESGVRESLVGWVVGPRWK
;
A
#
# COMPACT_ATOMS: atom_id res chain seq x y z
N MET A 1 -0.15 -17.08 -4.47
CA MET A 1 -1.09 -17.28 -3.35
C MET A 1 -1.75 -15.96 -2.99
N LEU A 2 -3.03 -15.99 -2.71
CA LEU A 2 -3.79 -14.84 -2.27
C LEU A 2 -3.95 -14.89 -0.75
N SER A 3 -3.66 -13.78 -0.07
CA SER A 3 -3.89 -13.64 1.37
C SER A 3 -4.69 -12.38 1.63
N VAL A 4 -5.67 -12.46 2.53
CA VAL A 4 -6.49 -11.32 2.92
C VAL A 4 -6.21 -11.00 4.38
N GLY A 5 -5.83 -9.75 4.65
CA GLY A 5 -5.65 -9.26 6.01
C GLY A 5 -6.98 -9.12 6.74
N SER A 6 -6.99 -9.35 8.05
CA SER A 6 -8.18 -9.25 8.88
C SER A 6 -8.22 -7.91 9.62
N PRO A 7 -9.41 -7.24 9.65
CA PRO A 7 -10.64 -7.51 8.91
C PRO A 7 -10.70 -6.73 7.57
N PHE A 8 -10.24 -7.32 6.50
CA PHE A 8 -10.42 -6.85 5.12
C PHE A 8 -9.71 -5.55 4.72
N TYR A 9 -8.58 -5.22 5.35
CA TYR A 9 -7.87 -3.97 5.04
C TYR A 9 -6.98 -4.05 3.81
N PHE A 10 -6.49 -5.23 3.51
CA PHE A 10 -5.63 -5.40 2.34
C PHE A 10 -5.71 -6.81 1.79
N VAL A 11 -5.33 -6.93 0.53
CA VAL A 11 -5.13 -8.20 -0.17
C VAL A 11 -3.67 -8.27 -0.55
N ALA A 12 -3.01 -9.37 -0.22
CA ALA A 12 -1.63 -9.61 -0.62
C ALA A 12 -1.57 -10.65 -1.73
N LEU A 13 -0.92 -10.28 -2.84
CA LEU A 13 -0.69 -11.15 -3.98
C LEU A 13 0.79 -11.48 -4.06
N TYR A 14 1.10 -12.76 -4.03
CA TYR A 14 2.47 -13.25 -4.05
C TYR A 14 2.97 -13.47 -5.49
N PRO A 15 4.29 -13.56 -5.70
CA PRO A 15 4.92 -13.45 -7.03
C PRO A 15 4.37 -14.33 -8.15
N ASN A 16 3.77 -15.45 -7.83
CA ASN A 16 3.25 -16.38 -8.84
C ASN A 16 1.84 -16.03 -9.34
N HIS A 17 1.26 -14.94 -8.87
CA HIS A 17 -0.11 -14.58 -9.20
C HIS A 17 -0.17 -13.75 -10.49
N LYS A 18 -0.84 -14.26 -11.51
CA LYS A 18 -0.93 -13.59 -12.82
C LYS A 18 -1.59 -12.21 -12.78
N THR A 19 -2.41 -11.95 -11.79
CA THR A 19 -3.12 -10.68 -11.62
C THR A 19 -2.16 -9.51 -11.41
N ILE A 20 -0.98 -9.74 -10.84
CA ILE A 20 0.03 -8.69 -10.61
C ILE A 20 0.42 -8.01 -11.92
N HIS A 21 0.76 -8.81 -12.92
CA HIS A 21 1.18 -8.29 -14.22
C HIS A 21 0.08 -7.43 -14.85
N TYR A 22 -1.16 -7.90 -14.81
CA TYR A 22 -2.29 -7.17 -15.37
C TYR A 22 -2.52 -5.82 -14.69
N ILE A 23 -2.51 -5.78 -13.37
CA ILE A 23 -2.72 -4.54 -12.60
C ILE A 23 -1.63 -3.52 -12.92
N ILE A 24 -0.37 -3.93 -12.92
CA ILE A 24 0.76 -3.03 -13.18
C ILE A 24 0.71 -2.47 -14.60
N THR A 25 0.40 -3.31 -15.60
CA THR A 25 0.37 -2.88 -17.00
C THR A 25 -0.78 -1.94 -17.34
N GLN A 26 -1.83 -1.92 -16.55
CA GLN A 26 -2.98 -1.03 -16.72
C GLN A 26 -2.79 0.34 -16.07
N TYR A 27 -1.62 0.61 -15.47
CA TYR A 27 -1.44 1.79 -14.62
C TYR A 27 -0.43 2.77 -15.19
N ASN A 28 -0.82 4.07 -15.20
CA ASN A 28 0.02 5.15 -15.76
C ASN A 28 0.87 5.87 -14.70
N ASN A 29 0.54 5.73 -13.40
CA ASN A 29 1.19 6.47 -12.33
C ASN A 29 1.75 5.51 -11.28
N ILE A 30 2.89 4.90 -11.61
CA ILE A 30 3.63 4.06 -10.68
C ILE A 30 4.80 4.87 -10.13
N GLN A 31 4.91 4.90 -8.81
CA GLN A 31 5.95 5.62 -8.10
C GLN A 31 6.94 4.63 -7.47
N PHE A 32 8.22 4.82 -7.75
CA PHE A 32 9.27 4.12 -7.02
C PHE A 32 9.55 4.85 -5.71
N SER A 33 9.47 4.11 -4.61
CA SER A 33 9.71 4.63 -3.27
C SER A 33 10.92 3.95 -2.64
N ARG A 34 11.80 4.76 -2.07
CA ARG A 34 12.99 4.29 -1.38
C ARG A 34 13.05 4.94 0.00
N TYR A 35 13.12 4.09 1.03
CA TYR A 35 13.23 4.51 2.43
C TYR A 35 14.58 4.05 2.97
N GLU A 36 15.39 5.00 3.43
CA GLU A 36 16.66 4.76 4.08
C GLU A 36 16.51 4.86 5.60
N GLU A 37 17.59 4.61 6.34
CA GLU A 37 17.59 4.73 7.81
C GLU A 37 17.02 6.07 8.27
N GLY A 38 16.01 6.02 9.14
CA GLY A 38 15.30 7.20 9.65
C GLY A 38 14.09 7.61 8.83
N ASP A 39 13.95 7.14 7.59
CA ASP A 39 12.80 7.50 6.75
C ASP A 39 11.53 6.78 7.21
N PHE A 40 10.40 7.47 7.06
CA PHE A 40 9.09 6.97 7.41
C PHE A 40 8.01 7.74 6.66
N TYR A 41 6.80 7.21 6.69
CA TYR A 41 5.61 7.92 6.24
C TYR A 41 4.54 7.77 7.30
N THR A 42 4.16 8.87 7.94
CA THR A 42 3.22 8.83 9.07
C THR A 42 1.81 8.40 8.64
N TRP A 43 0.96 8.11 9.62
CA TRP A 43 -0.43 7.70 9.40
C TRP A 43 -1.16 8.67 8.47
N HIS A 44 -1.74 8.15 7.40
CA HIS A 44 -2.44 8.94 6.40
C HIS A 44 -3.46 8.11 5.62
N LEU A 45 -4.31 8.81 4.88
CA LEU A 45 -5.19 8.25 3.86
C LEU A 45 -4.63 8.62 2.50
N ASP A 46 -4.75 7.74 1.51
CA ASP A 46 -4.39 8.06 0.12
C ASP A 46 -5.51 8.86 -0.56
N GLN A 47 -6.73 8.77 -0.05
CA GLN A 47 -7.87 9.53 -0.55
C GLN A 47 -8.62 10.18 0.61
N ASP A 48 -8.61 11.50 0.66
CA ASP A 48 -9.36 12.26 1.66
C ASP A 48 -10.87 12.22 1.36
N VAL A 49 -11.65 11.94 2.40
CA VAL A 49 -13.12 11.88 2.32
C VAL A 49 -13.73 13.21 1.88
N LYS A 50 -13.19 14.35 2.29
CA LYS A 50 -13.69 15.67 1.90
C LYS A 50 -13.56 15.93 0.41
N SER A 51 -12.43 15.59 -0.18
CA SER A 51 -12.24 15.76 -1.63
C SER A 51 -13.11 14.81 -2.43
N MET A 52 -13.50 13.68 -1.87
CA MET A 52 -14.44 12.74 -2.51
C MET A 52 -15.86 13.31 -2.65
N ILE A 53 -16.27 14.20 -1.76
CA ILE A 53 -17.61 14.79 -1.74
C ILE A 53 -17.70 16.02 -2.62
N SER A 54 -16.64 16.81 -2.67
CA SER A 54 -16.65 18.15 -3.28
C SER A 54 -16.15 18.23 -4.72
N SER A 55 -15.59 17.14 -5.26
CA SER A 55 -14.97 17.13 -6.59
C SER A 55 -15.73 16.24 -7.56
N ASP A 56 -15.93 16.72 -8.81
CA ASP A 56 -16.41 15.91 -9.92
C ASP A 56 -15.31 15.07 -10.57
N GLN A 57 -14.08 15.21 -10.09
CA GLN A 57 -12.92 14.51 -10.61
C GLN A 57 -12.88 13.06 -10.14
N GLU A 58 -12.08 12.26 -10.84
CA GLU A 58 -11.78 10.89 -10.41
C GLU A 58 -11.07 10.88 -9.07
N VAL A 59 -11.37 9.88 -8.26
CA VAL A 59 -10.75 9.68 -6.95
C VAL A 59 -9.92 8.42 -6.94
N ARG A 60 -8.94 8.35 -6.04
CA ARG A 60 -8.20 7.13 -5.76
C ARG A 60 -9.11 6.15 -5.05
N LYS A 61 -9.27 4.98 -5.60
CA LYS A 61 -10.14 3.92 -5.05
C LYS A 61 -9.36 2.81 -4.41
N LEU A 62 -8.32 2.33 -5.09
CA LEU A 62 -7.44 1.30 -4.58
C LEU A 62 -6.02 1.82 -4.61
N SER A 63 -5.30 1.49 -3.56
CA SER A 63 -3.86 1.70 -3.47
C SER A 63 -3.15 0.37 -3.56
N PHE A 64 -1.96 0.36 -4.11
CA PHE A 64 -1.14 -0.84 -4.09
C PHE A 64 0.32 -0.52 -3.78
N SER A 65 0.99 -1.50 -3.18
CA SER A 65 2.42 -1.48 -2.90
C SER A 65 3.02 -2.82 -3.28
N LEU A 66 4.01 -2.79 -4.17
CA LEU A 66 4.78 -3.98 -4.56
C LEU A 66 6.11 -3.95 -3.83
N GLN A 67 6.38 -4.97 -3.01
CA GLN A 67 7.62 -5.08 -2.25
C GLN A 67 8.78 -5.48 -3.17
N LEU A 68 9.81 -4.63 -3.23
CA LEU A 68 11.01 -4.88 -4.05
C LEU A 68 12.19 -5.37 -3.21
N SER A 69 12.28 -4.92 -1.96
CA SER A 69 13.31 -5.36 -1.02
C SER A 69 12.95 -6.72 -0.43
N LYS A 70 13.98 -7.50 -0.10
CA LYS A 70 13.81 -8.70 0.70
C LYS A 70 13.51 -8.33 2.14
N ASP A 71 12.82 -9.20 2.87
CA ASP A 71 12.51 -8.99 4.29
C ASP A 71 13.76 -8.71 5.13
N GLU A 72 14.84 -9.45 4.87
CA GLU A 72 16.12 -9.32 5.58
C GLU A 72 16.95 -8.09 5.21
N ASP A 73 16.56 -7.32 4.18
CA ASP A 73 17.34 -6.16 3.71
C ASP A 73 17.18 -4.94 4.62
N TYR A 74 16.20 -4.91 5.51
CA TYR A 74 15.94 -3.76 6.37
C TYR A 74 15.22 -4.15 7.66
N VAL A 75 15.37 -3.32 8.68
CA VAL A 75 14.69 -3.44 9.98
C VAL A 75 13.75 -2.24 10.13
N GLY A 76 12.57 -2.48 10.71
CA GLY A 76 11.52 -1.47 10.72
C GLY A 76 10.90 -1.32 9.34
N GLY A 77 10.45 -0.14 8.98
CA GLY A 77 9.91 0.14 7.66
C GLY A 77 8.69 -0.70 7.30
N ASN A 78 7.86 -1.05 8.28
CA ASN A 78 6.66 -1.85 8.06
C ASN A 78 5.55 -1.03 7.42
N LEU A 79 4.89 -1.60 6.42
CA LEU A 79 3.61 -1.09 5.97
C LEU A 79 2.55 -1.58 6.95
N GLU A 80 1.93 -0.65 7.65
CA GLU A 80 0.98 -0.93 8.73
C GLU A 80 -0.36 -0.28 8.42
N PHE A 81 -1.42 -0.96 8.83
CA PHE A 81 -2.80 -0.50 8.72
C PHE A 81 -3.43 -0.43 10.09
N THR A 82 -4.33 0.51 10.29
CA THR A 82 -5.11 0.59 11.52
C THR A 82 -6.61 0.68 11.21
N ASP A 83 -7.41 0.16 12.12
CA ASP A 83 -8.86 0.20 12.04
C ASP A 83 -9.46 1.22 13.01
N VAL A 84 -10.80 1.24 13.05
CA VAL A 84 -11.55 2.12 13.95
C VAL A 84 -11.34 1.83 15.43
N ASP A 85 -10.90 0.63 15.77
CA ASP A 85 -10.58 0.22 17.14
C ASP A 85 -9.10 0.42 17.48
N ASN A 86 -8.34 1.07 16.58
CA ASN A 86 -6.90 1.30 16.68
C ASN A 86 -6.05 0.02 16.74
N GLU A 87 -6.58 -1.09 16.26
CA GLU A 87 -5.78 -2.29 16.04
C GLU A 87 -4.87 -2.10 14.83
N THR A 88 -3.62 -2.49 14.97
CA THR A 88 -2.60 -2.34 13.93
C THR A 88 -2.29 -3.68 13.31
N PHE A 89 -2.26 -3.69 11.97
CA PHE A 89 -1.92 -4.87 11.16
C PHE A 89 -0.70 -4.56 10.32
N ILE A 90 0.24 -5.48 10.29
CA ILE A 90 1.47 -5.36 9.48
C ILE A 90 1.29 -6.17 8.20
N ALA A 91 1.51 -5.51 7.06
CA ALA A 91 1.47 -6.18 5.77
C ALA A 91 2.65 -7.15 5.60
N PRO A 92 2.49 -8.20 4.78
CA PRO A 92 3.60 -9.08 4.44
C PRO A 92 4.78 -8.32 3.85
N ARG A 93 5.99 -8.77 4.19
CA ARG A 93 7.25 -8.15 3.78
C ARG A 93 7.97 -8.91 2.66
N ASP A 94 7.39 -9.98 2.17
CA ASP A 94 8.02 -10.83 1.16
C ASP A 94 8.29 -10.05 -0.13
N ARG A 95 9.49 -10.19 -0.66
CA ARG A 95 9.86 -9.60 -1.95
C ARG A 95 8.93 -10.11 -3.06
N GLY A 96 8.42 -9.17 -3.86
CA GLY A 96 7.48 -9.48 -4.94
C GLY A 96 6.02 -9.61 -4.51
N CYS A 97 5.74 -9.45 -3.21
CA CYS A 97 4.37 -9.44 -2.72
C CYS A 97 3.69 -8.12 -3.11
N LEU A 98 2.55 -8.20 -3.76
CA LEU A 98 1.71 -7.06 -4.09
C LEU A 98 0.60 -6.94 -3.05
N ILE A 99 0.54 -5.79 -2.38
CA ILE A 99 -0.46 -5.48 -1.36
C ILE A 99 -1.43 -4.47 -1.96
N ILE A 100 -2.72 -4.81 -1.95
CA ILE A 100 -3.80 -3.96 -2.48
C ILE A 100 -4.75 -3.63 -1.35
N PHE A 101 -5.10 -2.35 -1.21
CA PHE A 101 -6.01 -1.89 -0.15
C PHE A 101 -6.85 -0.72 -0.63
N ASP A 102 -7.97 -0.50 0.06
CA ASP A 102 -8.84 0.65 -0.19
C ASP A 102 -8.07 1.93 0.15
N SER A 103 -8.08 2.90 -0.77
CA SER A 103 -7.34 4.16 -0.60
C SER A 103 -7.79 4.99 0.60
N ARG A 104 -8.94 4.66 1.19
CA ARG A 104 -9.47 5.29 2.41
C ARG A 104 -9.00 4.62 3.69
N THR A 105 -8.18 3.58 3.60
CA THR A 105 -7.62 2.89 4.78
C THR A 105 -6.49 3.71 5.37
N ILE A 106 -6.52 3.91 6.69
CA ILE A 106 -5.45 4.58 7.42
C ILE A 106 -4.23 3.65 7.46
N HIS A 107 -3.09 4.14 6.99
CA HIS A 107 -1.87 3.34 6.92
C HIS A 107 -0.63 4.21 7.08
N ARG A 108 0.48 3.54 7.33
CA ARG A 108 1.80 4.19 7.45
C ARG A 108 2.91 3.27 6.99
N VAL A 109 4.10 3.84 6.79
CA VAL A 109 5.37 3.10 6.78
C VAL A 109 6.11 3.48 8.06
N SER A 110 6.32 2.52 8.96
CA SER A 110 7.04 2.78 10.20
C SER A 110 8.50 3.13 9.91
N PRO A 111 9.20 3.84 10.84
CA PRO A 111 10.57 4.23 10.59
C PRO A 111 11.48 3.04 10.25
N VAL A 112 12.31 3.22 9.22
CA VAL A 112 13.38 2.27 8.90
C VAL A 112 14.49 2.45 9.94
N GLU A 113 14.78 1.40 10.68
CA GLU A 113 15.81 1.43 11.72
C GLU A 113 17.19 1.17 11.15
N SER A 114 17.28 0.30 10.13
CA SER A 114 18.51 0.02 9.40
C SER A 114 18.19 -0.56 8.03
N GLY A 115 19.14 -0.47 7.11
CA GLY A 115 18.98 -0.97 5.75
C GLY A 115 18.16 -0.05 4.86
N VAL A 116 17.66 -0.59 3.75
CA VAL A 116 16.92 0.17 2.74
C VAL A 116 15.68 -0.62 2.33
N ARG A 117 14.53 0.04 2.36
CA ARG A 117 13.28 -0.50 1.85
C ARG A 117 12.92 0.14 0.52
N GLU A 118 12.68 -0.68 -0.49
CA GLU A 118 12.25 -0.22 -1.81
C GLU A 118 10.91 -0.86 -2.18
N SER A 119 10.04 -0.07 -2.82
CA SER A 119 8.73 -0.53 -3.27
C SER A 119 8.27 0.25 -4.48
N LEU A 120 7.36 -0.34 -5.25
CA LEU A 120 6.57 0.37 -6.25
C LEU A 120 5.18 0.61 -5.66
N VAL A 121 4.70 1.84 -5.72
CA VAL A 121 3.37 2.19 -5.25
C VAL A 121 2.56 2.82 -6.37
N GLY A 122 1.24 2.65 -6.32
CA GLY A 122 0.36 3.23 -7.30
C GLY A 122 -1.09 3.18 -6.84
N TRP A 123 -1.97 3.73 -7.68
CA TRP A 123 -3.37 3.89 -7.33
C TRP A 123 -4.25 3.58 -8.51
N VAL A 124 -5.38 2.91 -8.24
CA VAL A 124 -6.47 2.75 -9.19
C VAL A 124 -7.46 3.88 -8.92
N VAL A 125 -7.71 4.68 -9.95
CA VAL A 125 -8.65 5.80 -9.86
C VAL A 125 -9.96 5.45 -10.56
N GLY A 126 -11.02 6.15 -10.19
CA GLY A 126 -12.33 5.95 -10.80
C GLY A 126 -13.33 7.01 -10.32
N PRO A 127 -14.60 6.88 -10.71
CA PRO A 127 -15.61 7.82 -10.27
C PRO A 127 -15.78 7.78 -8.75
N ARG A 128 -16.29 8.86 -8.19
CA ARG A 128 -16.55 8.95 -6.76
C ARG A 128 -17.41 7.78 -6.26
N TRP A 129 -17.23 7.43 -5.01
CA TRP A 129 -18.07 6.46 -4.34
C TRP A 129 -19.52 6.96 -4.29
N LYS A 130 -20.41 6.07 -4.59
CA LYS A 130 -21.86 6.36 -4.54
C LYS A 130 -22.43 6.04 -3.17
#